data_a03df0e1267294ecc7d9918f80cc3957
#
_entry.id   a03df0e1267294ecc7d9918f80cc3957
#
_cell.length_a   1.000
_cell.length_b   1.000
_cell.length_c   1.000
_cell.angle_alpha   90.00
_cell.angle_beta   90.00
_cell.angle_gamma   90.00
#
_symmetry.space_group_name_H-M   'P 1'
#
loop_
_entity.id
_entity.type
_entity.pdbx_description
1 polymer ?
#
loop_
_entity_poly.entity_id
_entity_poly.type
_entity_poly.pdbx_seq_one_letter_code
_entity_poly.pdbx_strand_id
1 'polypeptide(L)'
;MALRDYQQECKQIIDNLQGGAHLVQMATGLGKTYAFSSLNRQGRVLLLSHRDELVHQPRKYYDCSFGVEQAGEHSHGEAVVSASVQSLVRRLDKFQPNDFDMIITDEAHHAAAQSYKTIYGYFKPRIHIGFTATPNRGDSVRLDDVYEDIIFQRDLKWGIQNGYLCDIHCLRVDVGYDISGVATRMGDYAPGELAAAMDKDSLNDAVAEAYQKYAKGATLIFASSVHCAEEIAKRIDGAVSVTAETKNRQEIIERFTRREIPCLVNCMIFTEGTDMPLVETVMIVRPTKNSSLYSQMVGRGLRLHPDKEKLILIDCCGVTGKASLCTAPSLLGVDLDAVPESQKAFIEGDLFDLPQLVTQYADCPQSWIQNVKIVDLWAKAQSYDTHNLNFFKMPNGDLVLSLPQRRRIVLSAQDELGNTVWNGVKMPMQSAIDGVYRFLHLAEQDSAYIWDLTKAKRWGCAPASDKQKAYIKRKKVKVDTDSLTKLEAMQILNRVMYRP
;
A
#
# COMPACT_ATOMS: atom_id res chain seq x y z
N MET A 1 0.11 -20.28 18.99
CA MET A 1 0.71 -20.06 17.66
C MET A 1 2.19 -19.77 17.82
N ALA A 2 3.06 -20.29 16.96
CA ALA A 2 4.47 -19.88 16.95
C ALA A 2 4.62 -18.51 16.26
N LEU A 3 5.61 -17.72 16.71
CA LEU A 3 6.00 -16.50 16.00
C LEU A 3 6.55 -16.84 14.61
N ARG A 4 6.24 -16.03 13.63
CA ARG A 4 6.89 -16.07 12.32
C ARG A 4 8.32 -15.53 12.44
N ASP A 5 9.21 -15.90 11.51
CA ASP A 5 10.64 -15.56 11.59
C ASP A 5 10.89 -14.06 11.81
N TYR A 6 10.22 -13.20 11.04
CA TYR A 6 10.37 -11.75 11.20
C TYR A 6 9.79 -11.20 12.54
N GLN A 7 8.77 -11.85 13.11
CA GLN A 7 8.23 -11.49 14.43
C GLN A 7 9.21 -11.90 15.51
N GLN A 8 9.87 -13.05 15.34
CA GLN A 8 10.93 -13.51 16.25
C GLN A 8 12.14 -12.58 16.19
N GLU A 9 12.54 -12.13 14.99
CA GLU A 9 13.59 -11.13 14.78
C GLU A 9 13.24 -9.81 15.49
N CYS A 10 12.03 -9.29 15.27
CA CYS A 10 11.53 -8.08 15.93
C CYS A 10 11.57 -8.21 17.47
N LYS A 11 11.08 -9.36 17.99
CA LYS A 11 11.13 -9.65 19.41
C LYS A 11 12.56 -9.64 19.95
N GLN A 12 13.49 -10.32 19.28
CA GLN A 12 14.90 -10.38 19.72
C GLN A 12 15.54 -8.99 19.76
N ILE A 13 15.27 -8.14 18.77
CA ILE A 13 15.76 -6.76 18.76
C ILE A 13 15.26 -6.01 19.98
N ILE A 14 13.95 -6.03 20.25
CA ILE A 14 13.33 -5.30 21.36
C ILE A 14 13.78 -5.84 22.72
N ASP A 15 13.81 -7.16 22.90
CA ASP A 15 14.18 -7.79 24.16
C ASP A 15 15.65 -7.52 24.56
N ASN A 16 16.53 -7.17 23.60
CA ASN A 16 17.93 -6.82 23.83
C ASN A 16 18.14 -5.32 24.15
N LEU A 17 17.10 -4.48 24.03
CA LEU A 17 17.21 -3.06 24.35
C LEU A 17 17.37 -2.84 25.85
N GLN A 18 18.25 -1.92 26.21
CA GLN A 18 18.47 -1.53 27.59
C GLN A 18 17.49 -0.46 28.09
N GLY A 19 16.95 0.34 27.19
CA GLY A 19 16.00 1.42 27.46
C GLY A 19 15.77 2.27 26.22
N GLY A 20 15.08 3.40 26.39
CA GLY A 20 14.83 4.36 25.32
C GLY A 20 13.43 4.29 24.72
N ALA A 21 13.16 5.14 23.74
CA ALA A 21 11.90 5.21 23.01
C ALA A 21 12.13 4.88 21.54
N HIS A 22 11.57 3.78 21.06
CA HIS A 22 11.86 3.24 19.73
C HIS A 22 10.60 2.95 18.93
N LEU A 23 10.68 3.04 17.61
CA LEU A 23 9.57 2.79 16.70
C LEU A 23 9.79 1.49 15.92
N VAL A 24 8.73 0.71 15.80
CA VAL A 24 8.64 -0.49 14.94
C VAL A 24 7.66 -0.21 13.82
N GLN A 25 8.13 -0.23 12.59
CA GLN A 25 7.28 -0.22 11.42
C GLN A 25 6.94 -1.65 11.01
N MET A 26 5.66 -1.99 11.08
CA MET A 26 5.17 -3.29 10.65
C MET A 26 3.81 -3.11 9.96
N ALA A 27 3.71 -3.47 8.68
CA ALA A 27 2.52 -3.25 7.87
C ALA A 27 1.26 -3.92 8.46
N THR A 28 0.10 -3.41 8.08
CA THR A 28 -1.19 -4.01 8.42
C THR A 28 -1.25 -5.45 7.89
N GLY A 29 -1.74 -6.39 8.72
CA GLY A 29 -1.81 -7.82 8.38
C GLY A 29 -0.58 -8.63 8.78
N LEU A 30 0.55 -8.00 9.13
CA LEU A 30 1.76 -8.71 9.59
C LEU A 30 1.72 -9.14 11.07
N GLY A 31 0.64 -8.85 11.80
CA GLY A 31 0.43 -9.36 13.18
C GLY A 31 1.16 -8.55 14.25
N LYS A 32 1.15 -7.22 14.17
CA LYS A 32 1.71 -6.30 15.19
C LYS A 32 1.32 -6.70 16.62
N THR A 33 0.02 -6.88 16.85
CA THR A 33 -0.52 -7.21 18.18
C THR A 33 0.08 -8.50 18.74
N TYR A 34 0.23 -9.53 17.90
CA TYR A 34 0.84 -10.79 18.32
C TYR A 34 2.34 -10.62 18.58
N ALA A 35 3.05 -9.84 17.77
CA ALA A 35 4.46 -9.56 17.97
C ALA A 35 4.71 -8.84 19.30
N PHE A 36 4.02 -7.73 19.58
CA PHE A 36 4.25 -7.00 20.82
C PHE A 36 3.75 -7.76 22.07
N SER A 37 2.71 -8.59 21.95
CA SER A 37 2.23 -9.40 23.06
C SER A 37 3.20 -10.53 23.46
N SER A 38 4.16 -10.85 22.57
CA SER A 38 5.18 -11.88 22.80
C SER A 38 6.46 -11.38 23.47
N LEU A 39 6.59 -10.07 23.68
CA LEU A 39 7.79 -9.44 24.25
C LEU A 39 8.03 -9.91 25.70
N ASN A 40 9.30 -10.03 26.07
CA ASN A 40 9.68 -10.37 27.45
C ASN A 40 9.39 -9.19 28.39
N ARG A 41 8.78 -9.48 29.52
CA ARG A 41 8.42 -8.50 30.53
C ARG A 41 9.37 -8.58 31.69
N GLN A 42 9.94 -7.44 32.10
CA GLN A 42 10.73 -7.31 33.32
C GLN A 42 9.89 -6.72 34.46
N GLY A 43 8.79 -6.04 34.12
CA GLY A 43 7.85 -5.40 35.02
C GLY A 43 6.47 -5.29 34.42
N ARG A 44 5.66 -4.36 34.93
CA ARG A 44 4.31 -4.08 34.40
C ARG A 44 4.39 -3.40 33.04
N VAL A 45 3.44 -3.72 32.17
CA VAL A 45 3.35 -3.19 30.81
C VAL A 45 2.08 -2.36 30.67
N LEU A 46 2.22 -1.17 30.10
CA LEU A 46 1.10 -0.34 29.64
C LEU A 46 0.95 -0.44 28.13
N LEU A 47 -0.20 -0.91 27.68
CA LEU A 47 -0.58 -0.89 26.27
C LEU A 47 -1.46 0.34 26.01
N LEU A 48 -1.07 1.19 25.05
CA LEU A 48 -1.83 2.37 24.68
C LEU A 48 -2.46 2.20 23.28
N SER A 49 -3.76 2.42 23.21
CA SER A 49 -4.52 2.38 21.96
C SER A 49 -5.42 3.59 21.82
N HIS A 50 -5.62 4.04 20.59
CA HIS A 50 -6.48 5.18 20.29
C HIS A 50 -7.96 4.78 20.19
N ARG A 51 -8.26 3.57 19.74
CA ARG A 51 -9.61 3.05 19.51
C ARG A 51 -10.03 2.05 20.55
N ASP A 52 -11.30 2.12 20.89
CA ASP A 52 -11.91 1.28 21.93
C ASP A 52 -11.81 -0.22 21.61
N GLU A 53 -11.99 -0.61 20.37
CA GLU A 53 -11.90 -2.01 19.95
C GLU A 53 -10.49 -2.61 20.13
N LEU A 54 -9.45 -1.78 20.02
CA LEU A 54 -8.05 -2.23 20.16
C LEU A 54 -7.64 -2.46 21.61
N VAL A 55 -8.36 -1.88 22.57
CA VAL A 55 -8.01 -2.00 24.00
C VAL A 55 -8.24 -3.43 24.52
N HIS A 56 -9.29 -4.10 24.07
CA HIS A 56 -9.62 -5.48 24.51
C HIS A 56 -8.92 -6.56 23.69
N GLN A 57 -8.56 -6.27 22.45
CA GLN A 57 -8.03 -7.27 21.51
C GLN A 57 -6.76 -7.98 21.97
N PRO A 58 -5.77 -7.33 22.64
CA PRO A 58 -4.53 -7.99 23.06
C PRO A 58 -4.74 -9.06 24.13
N ARG A 59 -5.82 -8.99 24.94
CA ARG A 59 -6.08 -9.89 26.06
C ARG A 59 -5.91 -11.37 25.71
N LYS A 60 -6.35 -11.80 24.54
CA LYS A 60 -6.28 -13.19 24.08
C LYS A 60 -4.86 -13.74 23.88
N TYR A 61 -3.86 -12.85 23.85
CA TYR A 61 -2.46 -13.21 23.66
C TYR A 61 -1.62 -13.20 24.93
N TYR A 62 -2.19 -12.74 26.06
CA TYR A 62 -1.51 -12.70 27.33
C TYR A 62 -2.00 -13.81 28.27
N ASP A 63 -1.07 -14.52 28.85
CA ASP A 63 -1.29 -15.60 29.83
C ASP A 63 -1.16 -15.14 31.31
N CYS A 64 -1.12 -13.82 31.54
CA CYS A 64 -0.98 -13.19 32.84
C CYS A 64 -2.19 -12.33 33.19
N SER A 65 -2.16 -11.71 34.39
CA SER A 65 -3.21 -10.74 34.76
C SER A 65 -3.25 -9.57 33.81
N PHE A 66 -4.44 -9.28 33.29
CA PHE A 66 -4.68 -8.27 32.25
C PHE A 66 -5.84 -7.37 32.67
N GLY A 67 -5.55 -6.10 32.89
CA GLY A 67 -6.50 -5.06 33.22
C GLY A 67 -6.83 -4.18 32.04
N VAL A 68 -7.97 -3.52 32.10
CA VAL A 68 -8.45 -2.55 31.12
C VAL A 68 -8.71 -1.22 31.83
N GLU A 69 -8.23 -0.14 31.20
CA GLU A 69 -8.48 1.25 31.65
C GLU A 69 -9.23 2.00 30.57
N GLN A 70 -10.55 1.85 30.52
CA GLN A 70 -11.41 2.42 29.48
C GLN A 70 -12.83 2.65 29.98
N ALA A 71 -13.44 3.78 29.66
CA ALA A 71 -14.83 4.12 30.01
C ALA A 71 -15.16 3.80 31.50
N GLY A 72 -16.01 2.82 31.77
CA GLY A 72 -16.36 2.36 33.11
C GLY A 72 -15.42 1.29 33.68
N GLU A 73 -14.48 0.76 32.91
CA GLU A 73 -13.52 -0.26 33.35
C GLU A 73 -12.28 0.39 33.95
N HIS A 74 -11.77 -0.24 35.03
CA HIS A 74 -10.61 0.23 35.77
C HIS A 74 -9.64 -0.92 36.04
N SER A 75 -8.37 -0.61 35.90
CA SER A 75 -7.30 -1.55 36.25
C SER A 75 -7.00 -1.53 37.78
N HIS A 76 -6.55 -2.66 38.30
CA HIS A 76 -6.31 -2.86 39.75
C HIS A 76 -4.92 -3.43 40.03
N GLY A 77 -3.89 -3.07 39.23
CA GLY A 77 -2.50 -3.48 39.48
C GLY A 77 -2.06 -4.70 38.67
N GLU A 78 -2.77 -5.04 37.59
CA GLU A 78 -2.44 -6.17 36.73
C GLU A 78 -1.06 -6.03 36.09
N ALA A 79 -0.49 -7.15 35.67
CA ALA A 79 0.82 -7.20 35.02
C ALA A 79 0.84 -6.48 33.68
N VAL A 80 -0.28 -6.55 32.95
CA VAL A 80 -0.51 -5.81 31.71
C VAL A 80 -1.77 -4.98 31.85
N VAL A 81 -1.68 -3.71 31.59
CA VAL A 81 -2.82 -2.77 31.56
C VAL A 81 -2.98 -2.24 30.14
N SER A 82 -4.11 -2.53 29.52
CA SER A 82 -4.48 -1.97 28.23
C SER A 82 -5.39 -0.77 28.43
N ALA A 83 -5.00 0.37 27.90
CA ALA A 83 -5.67 1.62 28.17
C ALA A 83 -6.05 2.37 26.89
N SER A 84 -7.26 2.92 26.88
CA SER A 84 -7.63 3.96 25.92
C SER A 84 -6.97 5.28 26.32
N VAL A 85 -6.30 5.92 25.39
CA VAL A 85 -5.61 7.21 25.61
C VAL A 85 -6.56 8.26 26.17
N GLN A 86 -7.81 8.30 25.68
CA GLN A 86 -8.82 9.26 26.10
C GLN A 86 -9.25 9.07 27.57
N SER A 87 -9.26 7.82 28.06
CA SER A 87 -9.57 7.52 29.45
C SER A 87 -8.35 7.73 30.35
N LEU A 88 -7.19 7.24 29.95
CA LEU A 88 -5.99 7.26 30.78
C LEU A 88 -5.49 8.68 31.06
N VAL A 89 -5.49 9.57 30.05
CA VAL A 89 -5.04 10.95 30.24
C VAL A 89 -5.79 11.71 31.34
N ARG A 90 -7.04 11.30 31.64
CA ARG A 90 -7.88 11.88 32.70
C ARG A 90 -7.74 11.18 34.05
N ARG A 91 -6.89 10.14 34.14
CA ARG A 91 -6.80 9.25 35.31
C ARG A 91 -5.36 8.98 35.72
N LEU A 92 -4.43 9.83 35.25
CA LEU A 92 -3.01 9.68 35.56
C LEU A 92 -2.74 9.69 37.07
N ASP A 93 -3.53 10.46 37.81
CA ASP A 93 -3.47 10.56 39.29
C ASP A 93 -3.72 9.22 40.02
N LYS A 94 -4.32 8.22 39.35
CA LYS A 94 -4.52 6.87 39.89
C LYS A 94 -3.29 5.98 39.81
N PHE A 95 -2.26 6.42 39.14
CA PHE A 95 -1.03 5.68 38.88
C PHE A 95 0.18 6.43 39.41
N GLN A 96 1.23 5.66 39.76
CA GLN A 96 2.54 6.27 40.05
C GLN A 96 3.37 6.41 38.76
N PRO A 97 4.25 7.41 38.65
CA PRO A 97 5.09 7.58 37.46
C PRO A 97 5.93 6.36 37.07
N ASN A 98 6.31 5.53 38.03
CA ASN A 98 7.15 4.34 37.83
C ASN A 98 6.33 3.03 37.82
N ASP A 99 5.01 3.07 37.69
CA ASP A 99 4.16 1.87 37.71
C ASP A 99 4.42 0.90 36.56
N PHE A 100 4.91 1.39 35.45
CA PHE A 100 5.14 0.61 34.26
C PHE A 100 6.61 0.60 33.84
N ASP A 101 7.19 -0.59 33.67
CA ASP A 101 8.53 -0.79 33.13
C ASP A 101 8.58 -0.55 31.60
N MET A 102 7.48 -0.92 30.91
CA MET A 102 7.37 -0.83 29.46
C MET A 102 6.07 -0.15 29.07
N ILE A 103 6.14 0.76 28.10
CA ILE A 103 4.98 1.30 27.40
C ILE A 103 5.01 0.79 25.96
N ILE A 104 3.90 0.22 25.49
CA ILE A 104 3.71 -0.17 24.11
C ILE A 104 2.56 0.67 23.55
N THR A 105 2.83 1.40 22.47
CA THR A 105 1.82 2.21 21.79
C THR A 105 1.46 1.55 20.46
N ASP A 106 0.22 1.07 20.35
CA ASP A 106 -0.31 0.58 19.07
C ASP A 106 -0.79 1.76 18.23
N GLU A 107 -0.66 1.64 16.89
CA GLU A 107 -0.88 2.71 15.91
C GLU A 107 -0.14 4.01 16.30
N ALA A 108 1.16 3.86 16.59
CA ALA A 108 2.05 4.90 17.12
C ALA A 108 2.17 6.15 16.22
N HIS A 109 1.64 6.13 14.99
CA HIS A 109 1.52 7.33 14.19
C HIS A 109 0.63 8.42 14.83
N HIS A 110 -0.18 8.09 15.84
CA HIS A 110 -0.92 9.04 16.66
C HIS A 110 -0.12 9.61 17.85
N ALA A 111 1.06 9.08 18.15
CA ALA A 111 1.84 9.38 19.36
C ALA A 111 2.24 10.85 19.53
N ALA A 112 2.29 11.62 18.44
CA ALA A 112 2.61 13.04 18.48
C ALA A 112 1.45 13.94 18.98
N ALA A 113 0.24 13.39 19.18
CA ALA A 113 -0.89 14.16 19.71
C ALA A 113 -0.68 14.51 21.20
N GLN A 114 -1.21 15.65 21.62
CA GLN A 114 -1.00 16.20 22.96
C GLN A 114 -1.40 15.25 24.09
N SER A 115 -2.48 14.46 23.90
CA SER A 115 -2.92 13.48 24.90
C SER A 115 -1.88 12.38 25.13
N TYR A 116 -1.22 11.91 24.09
CA TYR A 116 -0.14 10.95 24.19
C TYR A 116 1.09 11.57 24.86
N LYS A 117 1.50 12.78 24.44
CA LYS A 117 2.63 13.49 25.03
C LYS A 117 2.42 13.74 26.55
N THR A 118 1.18 13.99 26.98
CA THR A 118 0.84 14.12 28.41
C THR A 118 1.06 12.80 29.16
N ILE A 119 0.65 11.67 28.59
CA ILE A 119 0.85 10.34 29.20
C ILE A 119 2.35 10.00 29.28
N TYR A 120 3.11 10.23 28.18
CA TYR A 120 4.55 9.95 28.14
C TYR A 120 5.34 10.88 29.07
N GLY A 121 4.90 12.11 29.28
CA GLY A 121 5.51 13.03 30.23
C GLY A 121 5.26 12.64 31.70
N TYR A 122 4.17 11.91 31.98
CA TYR A 122 3.84 11.45 33.31
C TYR A 122 4.61 10.19 33.71
N PHE A 123 4.56 9.14 32.88
CA PHE A 123 5.20 7.87 33.17
C PHE A 123 6.69 7.91 32.86
N LYS A 124 7.47 7.11 33.60
CA LYS A 124 8.93 6.95 33.44
C LYS A 124 9.28 5.48 33.18
N PRO A 125 8.85 4.92 32.03
CA PRO A 125 9.18 3.55 31.71
C PRO A 125 10.67 3.42 31.42
N ARG A 126 11.24 2.23 31.63
CA ARG A 126 12.58 1.90 31.14
C ARG A 126 12.60 1.92 29.60
N ILE A 127 11.53 1.41 28.97
CA ILE A 127 11.46 1.29 27.52
C ILE A 127 10.07 1.69 27.00
N HIS A 128 10.04 2.41 25.90
CA HIS A 128 8.83 2.77 25.18
C HIS A 128 8.92 2.31 23.73
N ILE A 129 8.00 1.44 23.29
CA ILE A 129 7.97 0.92 21.93
C ILE A 129 6.68 1.35 21.24
N GLY A 130 6.82 2.04 20.11
CA GLY A 130 5.70 2.34 19.23
C GLY A 130 5.59 1.34 18.08
N PHE A 131 4.40 0.82 17.82
CA PHE A 131 4.11 0.01 16.64
C PHE A 131 3.23 0.78 15.68
N THR A 132 3.62 0.84 14.41
CA THR A 132 2.81 1.48 13.37
C THR A 132 2.98 0.79 12.01
N ALA A 133 1.95 0.84 11.17
CA ALA A 133 2.08 0.41 9.78
C ALA A 133 2.76 1.48 8.92
N THR A 134 2.55 2.75 9.23
CA THR A 134 3.01 3.90 8.46
C THR A 134 3.62 4.95 9.40
N PRO A 135 4.96 5.09 9.45
CA PRO A 135 5.62 6.06 10.31
C PRO A 135 5.44 7.50 9.81
N ASN A 136 5.19 7.69 8.51
CA ASN A 136 5.00 9.02 7.92
C ASN A 136 3.52 9.39 7.93
N ARG A 137 3.19 10.50 8.60
CA ARG A 137 1.87 11.14 8.53
C ARG A 137 1.89 12.23 7.48
N GLY A 138 0.82 12.31 6.68
CA GLY A 138 0.65 13.39 5.71
C GLY A 138 0.42 14.78 6.31
N ASP A 139 0.32 14.90 7.65
CA ASP A 139 0.05 16.15 8.38
C ASP A 139 1.31 16.84 8.92
N SER A 140 2.50 16.44 8.48
CA SER A 140 3.81 17.02 8.88
C SER A 140 4.12 16.94 10.39
N VAL A 141 3.38 16.15 11.16
CA VAL A 141 3.65 15.97 12.59
C VAL A 141 4.77 14.94 12.77
N ARG A 142 5.83 15.35 13.45
CA ARG A 142 7.07 14.58 13.58
C ARG A 142 6.99 13.59 14.73
N LEU A 143 7.27 12.32 14.45
CA LEU A 143 7.38 11.25 15.46
C LEU A 143 8.76 11.24 16.15
N ASP A 144 9.73 11.91 15.60
CA ASP A 144 11.06 12.10 16.19
C ASP A 144 11.07 12.99 17.46
N ASP A 145 9.95 13.66 17.77
CA ASP A 145 9.73 14.27 19.10
C ASP A 145 9.45 13.21 20.20
N VAL A 146 9.11 11.97 19.82
CA VAL A 146 8.68 10.90 20.74
C VAL A 146 9.60 9.70 20.70
N TYR A 147 10.07 9.31 19.52
CA TYR A 147 10.91 8.12 19.29
C TYR A 147 12.28 8.55 18.76
N GLU A 148 13.31 7.86 19.23
CA GLU A 148 14.71 8.13 18.90
C GLU A 148 15.06 7.59 17.52
N ASP A 149 14.51 6.42 17.15
CA ASP A 149 14.82 5.74 15.89
C ASP A 149 13.74 4.72 15.50
N ILE A 150 13.89 4.15 14.30
CA ILE A 150 13.11 3.00 13.82
C ILE A 150 14.02 1.77 13.87
N ILE A 151 13.78 0.90 14.85
CA ILE A 151 14.63 -0.27 15.12
C ILE A 151 14.27 -1.49 14.27
N PHE A 152 13.08 -1.53 13.68
CA PHE A 152 12.62 -2.62 12.85
C PHE A 152 11.64 -2.13 11.79
N GLN A 153 11.80 -2.62 10.55
CA GLN A 153 10.98 -2.17 9.44
C GLN A 153 10.59 -3.33 8.53
N ARG A 154 9.26 -3.56 8.40
CA ARG A 154 8.65 -4.50 7.44
C ARG A 154 7.39 -3.85 6.87
N ASP A 155 7.52 -3.32 5.67
CA ASP A 155 6.44 -2.64 4.97
C ASP A 155 5.51 -3.63 4.25
N LEU A 156 4.49 -3.10 3.58
CA LEU A 156 3.52 -3.89 2.85
C LEU A 156 4.16 -4.66 1.70
N LYS A 157 5.04 -4.00 0.97
CA LYS A 157 5.79 -4.57 -0.15
C LYS A 157 6.59 -5.78 0.30
N TRP A 158 7.36 -5.63 1.38
CA TRP A 158 8.12 -6.72 1.95
C TRP A 158 7.21 -7.90 2.35
N GLY A 159 6.05 -7.62 2.98
CA GLY A 159 5.11 -8.64 3.41
C GLY A 159 4.58 -9.50 2.27
N ILE A 160 4.27 -8.88 1.13
CA ILE A 160 3.79 -9.58 -0.06
C ILE A 160 4.92 -10.34 -0.75
N GLN A 161 6.08 -9.71 -0.95
CA GLN A 161 7.24 -10.36 -1.60
C GLN A 161 7.73 -11.60 -0.85
N ASN A 162 7.59 -11.62 0.48
CA ASN A 162 8.00 -12.76 1.29
C ASN A 162 6.84 -13.75 1.58
N GLY A 163 5.68 -13.58 0.97
CA GLY A 163 4.54 -14.49 1.08
C GLY A 163 3.85 -14.47 2.45
N TYR A 164 3.99 -13.42 3.23
CA TYR A 164 3.28 -13.23 4.50
C TYR A 164 1.94 -12.52 4.35
N LEU A 165 1.75 -11.85 3.22
CA LEU A 165 0.51 -11.22 2.78
C LEU A 165 0.19 -11.72 1.37
N CYS A 166 -1.08 -11.71 0.97
CA CYS A 166 -1.47 -12.10 -0.37
C CYS A 166 -1.18 -10.99 -1.39
N ASP A 167 -1.04 -11.39 -2.65
CA ASP A 167 -0.92 -10.46 -3.78
C ASP A 167 -2.18 -9.60 -3.93
N ILE A 168 -2.04 -8.47 -4.61
CA ILE A 168 -3.13 -7.54 -4.92
C ILE A 168 -3.35 -7.50 -6.42
N HIS A 169 -4.60 -7.72 -6.83
CA HIS A 169 -5.09 -7.44 -8.17
C HIS A 169 -5.96 -6.18 -8.11
N CYS A 170 -5.46 -5.06 -8.62
CA CYS A 170 -6.15 -3.77 -8.53
C CYS A 170 -6.93 -3.45 -9.80
N LEU A 171 -8.17 -3.03 -9.62
CA LEU A 171 -9.04 -2.50 -10.65
C LEU A 171 -9.39 -1.06 -10.29
N ARG A 172 -9.10 -0.13 -11.19
CA ARG A 172 -9.52 1.27 -11.04
C ARG A 172 -10.82 1.47 -11.78
N VAL A 173 -11.85 1.94 -11.06
CA VAL A 173 -13.19 2.13 -11.61
C VAL A 173 -13.62 3.58 -11.42
N ASP A 174 -13.96 4.25 -12.52
CA ASP A 174 -14.55 5.58 -12.45
C ASP A 174 -16.04 5.48 -12.12
N VAL A 175 -16.42 6.02 -10.98
CA VAL A 175 -17.83 6.09 -10.52
C VAL A 175 -18.42 7.50 -10.65
N GLY A 176 -17.72 8.42 -11.30
CA GLY A 176 -18.24 9.74 -11.68
C GLY A 176 -18.47 10.72 -10.54
N TYR A 177 -17.60 10.77 -9.52
CA TYR A 177 -17.72 11.75 -8.43
C TYR A 177 -16.89 13.03 -8.67
N ASP A 178 -17.31 14.14 -8.07
CA ASP A 178 -16.53 15.38 -8.01
C ASP A 178 -16.37 15.87 -6.57
N ILE A 179 -15.12 15.90 -6.11
CA ILE A 179 -14.71 16.38 -4.78
C ILE A 179 -13.87 17.66 -4.86
N SER A 180 -13.94 18.39 -5.99
CA SER A 180 -13.13 19.60 -6.20
C SER A 180 -13.41 20.70 -5.20
N GLY A 181 -14.65 20.78 -4.70
CA GLY A 181 -15.08 21.75 -3.70
C GLY A 181 -14.94 21.31 -2.25
N VAL A 182 -14.47 20.06 -1.98
CA VAL A 182 -14.38 19.53 -0.62
C VAL A 182 -13.14 20.07 0.09
N ALA A 183 -13.34 20.72 1.25
CA ALA A 183 -12.25 21.25 2.06
C ALA A 183 -11.39 20.14 2.68
N THR A 184 -10.10 20.46 2.90
CA THR A 184 -9.17 19.58 3.61
C THR A 184 -9.04 20.06 5.06
N ARG A 185 -9.18 19.15 6.03
CA ARG A 185 -8.98 19.41 7.46
C ARG A 185 -8.12 18.31 8.07
N MET A 186 -7.11 18.68 8.86
CA MET A 186 -6.22 17.73 9.54
C MET A 186 -5.60 16.67 8.61
N GLY A 187 -5.26 17.08 7.37
CA GLY A 187 -4.60 16.18 6.40
C GLY A 187 -5.55 15.27 5.59
N ASP A 188 -6.88 15.31 5.80
CA ASP A 188 -7.86 14.55 5.02
C ASP A 188 -9.07 15.43 4.65
N TYR A 189 -9.99 14.91 3.85
CA TYR A 189 -11.23 15.59 3.48
C TYR A 189 -12.15 15.81 4.68
N ALA A 190 -12.82 16.98 4.72
CA ALA A 190 -13.83 17.29 5.71
C ALA A 190 -15.02 16.30 5.57
N PRO A 191 -15.32 15.47 6.60
CA PRO A 191 -16.24 14.34 6.46
C PRO A 191 -17.64 14.73 5.98
N GLY A 192 -18.21 15.82 6.49
CA GLY A 192 -19.56 16.28 6.11
C GLY A 192 -19.63 16.78 4.66
N GLU A 193 -18.61 17.51 4.22
CA GLU A 193 -18.53 17.99 2.84
C GLU A 193 -18.26 16.85 1.85
N LEU A 194 -17.41 15.88 2.24
CA LEU A 194 -17.17 14.67 1.47
C LEU A 194 -18.44 13.84 1.33
N ALA A 195 -19.20 13.64 2.43
CA ALA A 195 -20.47 12.96 2.39
C ALA A 195 -21.43 13.63 1.38
N ALA A 196 -21.63 14.93 1.47
CA ALA A 196 -22.50 15.67 0.55
C ALA A 196 -22.07 15.57 -0.93
N ALA A 197 -20.79 15.51 -1.21
CA ALA A 197 -20.27 15.35 -2.57
C ALA A 197 -20.46 13.93 -3.13
N MET A 198 -20.44 12.92 -2.25
CA MET A 198 -20.47 11.49 -2.60
C MET A 198 -21.86 10.85 -2.48
N ASP A 199 -22.80 11.42 -1.71
CA ASP A 199 -24.14 10.88 -1.49
C ASP A 199 -25.05 11.19 -2.70
N LYS A 200 -24.80 10.46 -3.80
CA LYS A 200 -25.56 10.56 -5.06
C LYS A 200 -26.01 9.18 -5.51
N ASP A 201 -27.28 9.04 -5.92
CA ASP A 201 -27.83 7.79 -6.41
C ASP A 201 -27.04 7.22 -7.57
N SER A 202 -26.66 8.06 -8.55
CA SER A 202 -25.86 7.62 -9.70
C SER A 202 -24.49 7.04 -9.31
N LEU A 203 -23.89 7.53 -8.22
CA LEU A 203 -22.63 7.00 -7.71
C LEU A 203 -22.87 5.65 -7.04
N ASN A 204 -23.92 5.54 -6.22
CA ASN A 204 -24.25 4.29 -5.55
C ASN A 204 -24.62 3.19 -6.55
N ASP A 205 -25.32 3.54 -7.65
CA ASP A 205 -25.62 2.63 -8.75
C ASP A 205 -24.35 2.17 -9.46
N ALA A 206 -23.41 3.09 -9.77
CA ALA A 206 -22.13 2.76 -10.41
C ALA A 206 -21.25 1.87 -9.51
N VAL A 207 -21.25 2.07 -8.19
CA VAL A 207 -20.55 1.20 -7.23
C VAL A 207 -21.18 -0.19 -7.20
N ALA A 208 -22.51 -0.31 -7.20
CA ALA A 208 -23.20 -1.60 -7.23
C ALA A 208 -22.94 -2.35 -8.55
N GLU A 209 -22.93 -1.64 -9.69
CA GLU A 209 -22.55 -2.23 -10.98
C GLU A 209 -21.09 -2.72 -10.98
N ALA A 210 -20.16 -1.92 -10.45
CA ALA A 210 -18.76 -2.31 -10.32
C ALA A 210 -18.59 -3.54 -9.42
N TYR A 211 -19.34 -3.63 -8.31
CA TYR A 211 -19.37 -4.81 -7.46
C TYR A 211 -19.83 -6.04 -8.24
N GLN A 212 -20.98 -5.98 -8.92
CA GLN A 212 -21.53 -7.10 -9.68
C GLN A 212 -20.58 -7.59 -10.77
N LYS A 213 -19.84 -6.69 -11.40
CA LYS A 213 -18.97 -7.00 -12.52
C LYS A 213 -17.60 -7.53 -12.12
N TYR A 214 -17.04 -7.04 -11.02
CA TYR A 214 -15.63 -7.26 -10.70
C TYR A 214 -15.37 -7.91 -9.34
N ALA A 215 -16.29 -7.80 -8.38
CA ALA A 215 -16.07 -8.41 -7.07
C ALA A 215 -16.15 -9.93 -7.13
N LYS A 216 -15.34 -10.58 -6.30
CA LYS A 216 -15.36 -12.04 -6.11
C LYS A 216 -15.33 -12.35 -4.62
N GLY A 217 -16.11 -13.36 -4.24
CA GLY A 217 -16.13 -13.87 -2.87
C GLY A 217 -16.53 -12.84 -1.82
N ALA A 218 -16.07 -13.05 -0.60
CA ALA A 218 -16.38 -12.18 0.53
C ALA A 218 -15.83 -10.76 0.33
N THR A 219 -16.72 -9.79 0.26
CA THR A 219 -16.40 -8.41 -0.12
C THR A 219 -16.58 -7.42 1.02
N LEU A 220 -15.63 -6.50 1.16
CA LEU A 220 -15.68 -5.39 2.11
C LEU A 220 -15.63 -4.06 1.36
N ILE A 221 -16.67 -3.24 1.48
CA ILE A 221 -16.77 -1.92 0.84
C ILE A 221 -16.59 -0.82 1.90
N PHE A 222 -15.70 0.13 1.65
CA PHE A 222 -15.47 1.31 2.46
C PHE A 222 -16.16 2.52 1.84
N ALA A 223 -17.31 2.91 2.40
CA ALA A 223 -18.12 4.03 1.94
C ALA A 223 -17.71 5.36 2.59
N SER A 224 -18.09 6.47 1.96
CA SER A 224 -17.74 7.83 2.38
C SER A 224 -18.58 8.32 3.58
N SER A 225 -19.82 7.85 3.70
CA SER A 225 -20.75 8.20 4.77
C SER A 225 -21.60 7.01 5.20
N VAL A 226 -22.32 7.15 6.30
CA VAL A 226 -23.32 6.16 6.77
C VAL A 226 -24.41 5.99 5.73
N HIS A 227 -24.96 7.09 5.22
CA HIS A 227 -26.02 7.09 4.21
C HIS A 227 -25.54 6.39 2.92
N CYS A 228 -24.35 6.72 2.41
CA CYS A 228 -23.75 6.05 1.26
C CYS A 228 -23.59 4.54 1.49
N ALA A 229 -23.19 4.12 2.70
CA ALA A 229 -23.06 2.70 3.03
C ALA A 229 -24.41 1.96 3.00
N GLU A 230 -25.46 2.59 3.52
CA GLU A 230 -26.82 2.02 3.51
C GLU A 230 -27.39 1.96 2.10
N GLU A 231 -27.20 3.00 1.30
CA GLU A 231 -27.71 3.05 -0.07
C GLU A 231 -26.99 2.06 -1.00
N ILE A 232 -25.67 1.88 -0.87
CA ILE A 232 -24.93 0.83 -1.61
C ILE A 232 -25.41 -0.55 -1.18
N ALA A 233 -25.57 -0.80 0.13
CA ALA A 233 -26.02 -2.11 0.63
C ALA A 233 -27.41 -2.48 0.11
N LYS A 234 -28.35 -1.55 -0.03
CA LYS A 234 -29.68 -1.77 -0.62
C LYS A 234 -29.65 -2.21 -2.09
N ARG A 235 -28.60 -1.83 -2.83
CA ARG A 235 -28.41 -2.10 -4.27
C ARG A 235 -27.68 -3.40 -4.56
N ILE A 236 -27.10 -4.03 -3.53
CA ILE A 236 -26.34 -5.29 -3.66
C ILE A 236 -27.10 -6.38 -2.91
N ASP A 237 -27.49 -7.43 -3.62
CA ASP A 237 -28.25 -8.52 -3.03
C ASP A 237 -27.47 -9.22 -1.90
N GLY A 238 -28.12 -9.39 -0.76
CA GLY A 238 -27.56 -9.98 0.44
C GLY A 238 -26.48 -9.14 1.16
N ALA A 239 -26.19 -7.92 0.71
CA ALA A 239 -25.25 -7.04 1.39
C ALA A 239 -25.84 -6.48 2.70
N VAL A 240 -24.95 -6.21 3.67
CA VAL A 240 -25.31 -5.63 4.96
C VAL A 240 -24.45 -4.40 5.23
N SER A 241 -25.11 -3.28 5.56
CA SER A 241 -24.39 -2.09 6.04
C SER A 241 -24.04 -2.21 7.52
N VAL A 242 -22.80 -1.84 7.87
CA VAL A 242 -22.31 -1.81 9.25
C VAL A 242 -21.78 -0.43 9.58
N THR A 243 -22.44 0.22 10.54
CA THR A 243 -22.15 1.61 10.94
C THR A 243 -21.89 1.71 12.44
N ALA A 244 -21.56 2.90 12.92
CA ALA A 244 -21.36 3.15 14.35
C ALA A 244 -22.61 2.79 15.20
N GLU A 245 -23.80 2.88 14.64
CA GLU A 245 -25.08 2.62 15.30
C GLU A 245 -25.50 1.14 15.29
N THR A 246 -24.81 0.29 14.51
CA THR A 246 -25.12 -1.15 14.40
C THR A 246 -24.83 -1.85 15.72
N LYS A 247 -25.85 -2.39 16.39
CA LYS A 247 -25.75 -3.00 17.73
C LYS A 247 -25.23 -4.43 17.70
N ASN A 248 -25.56 -5.23 16.68
CA ASN A 248 -25.27 -6.65 16.56
C ASN A 248 -24.06 -6.93 15.65
N ARG A 249 -23.03 -6.07 15.69
CA ARG A 249 -21.84 -6.16 14.79
C ARG A 249 -21.17 -7.52 14.86
N GLN A 250 -21.02 -8.10 16.05
CA GLN A 250 -20.34 -9.39 16.22
C GLN A 250 -21.07 -10.51 15.49
N GLU A 251 -22.39 -10.58 15.59
CA GLU A 251 -23.22 -11.53 14.87
C GLU A 251 -23.10 -11.38 13.34
N ILE A 252 -23.13 -10.12 12.87
CA ILE A 252 -22.96 -9.83 11.44
C ILE A 252 -21.59 -10.30 10.93
N ILE A 253 -20.51 -10.04 11.69
CA ILE A 253 -19.16 -10.49 11.35
C ILE A 253 -19.08 -12.02 11.33
N GLU A 254 -19.71 -12.72 12.28
CA GLU A 254 -19.75 -14.17 12.31
C GLU A 254 -20.50 -14.75 11.10
N ARG A 255 -21.63 -14.17 10.73
CA ARG A 255 -22.39 -14.56 9.54
C ARG A 255 -21.61 -14.29 8.25
N PHE A 256 -20.92 -13.16 8.17
CA PHE A 256 -20.01 -12.86 7.07
C PHE A 256 -18.87 -13.87 6.99
N THR A 257 -18.27 -14.23 8.14
CA THR A 257 -17.21 -15.25 8.23
C THR A 257 -17.69 -16.63 7.79
N ARG A 258 -18.97 -16.95 8.02
CA ARG A 258 -19.61 -18.20 7.52
C ARG A 258 -20.08 -18.10 6.07
N ARG A 259 -19.79 -17.00 5.36
CA ARG A 259 -20.21 -16.71 3.98
C ARG A 259 -21.75 -16.66 3.79
N GLU A 260 -22.49 -16.39 4.87
CA GLU A 260 -23.95 -16.15 4.82
C GLU A 260 -24.28 -14.74 4.31
N ILE A 261 -23.35 -13.80 4.48
CA ILE A 261 -23.41 -12.42 3.98
C ILE A 261 -22.28 -12.28 2.94
N PRO A 262 -22.58 -11.99 1.67
CA PRO A 262 -21.56 -11.89 0.63
C PRO A 262 -20.76 -10.59 0.69
N CYS A 263 -21.37 -9.51 1.20
CA CYS A 263 -20.79 -8.18 1.17
C CYS A 263 -21.12 -7.41 2.44
N LEU A 264 -20.09 -6.83 3.07
CA LEU A 264 -20.25 -5.82 4.13
C LEU A 264 -19.91 -4.44 3.58
N VAL A 265 -20.82 -3.51 3.72
CA VAL A 265 -20.62 -2.10 3.38
C VAL A 265 -20.47 -1.30 4.67
N ASN A 266 -19.35 -0.63 4.85
CA ASN A 266 -19.08 0.07 6.11
C ASN A 266 -18.64 1.52 5.91
N CYS A 267 -18.85 2.32 6.96
CA CYS A 267 -18.30 3.67 7.08
C CYS A 267 -17.40 3.73 8.30
N MET A 268 -16.07 3.72 8.09
CA MET A 268 -15.01 3.90 9.11
C MET A 268 -14.96 2.88 10.27
N ILE A 269 -15.72 1.76 10.19
CA ILE A 269 -15.80 0.79 11.29
C ILE A 269 -14.70 -0.27 11.20
N PHE A 270 -14.48 -0.82 10.01
CA PHE A 270 -13.56 -1.94 9.81
C PHE A 270 -12.15 -1.50 9.39
N THR A 271 -11.79 -0.25 9.59
CA THR A 271 -10.45 0.23 9.29
C THR A 271 -9.38 -0.35 10.22
N GLU A 272 -9.74 -0.62 11.49
CA GLU A 272 -8.86 -1.19 12.52
C GLU A 272 -9.59 -2.27 13.35
N GLY A 273 -8.84 -3.11 14.06
CA GLY A 273 -9.35 -3.98 15.11
C GLY A 273 -10.08 -5.27 14.69
N THR A 274 -10.52 -5.43 13.46
CA THR A 274 -11.30 -6.61 13.04
C THR A 274 -10.46 -7.62 12.27
N ASP A 275 -10.59 -8.91 12.62
CA ASP A 275 -9.87 -10.00 11.95
C ASP A 275 -10.79 -10.75 10.99
N MET A 276 -10.67 -10.50 9.69
CA MET A 276 -11.48 -11.09 8.63
C MET A 276 -10.59 -11.62 7.49
N PRO A 277 -9.84 -12.71 7.68
CA PRO A 277 -8.89 -13.21 6.68
C PRO A 277 -9.54 -13.71 5.39
N LEU A 278 -10.84 -14.06 5.43
CA LEU A 278 -11.58 -14.53 4.27
C LEU A 278 -11.92 -13.44 3.23
N VAL A 279 -11.70 -12.16 3.53
CA VAL A 279 -12.01 -11.05 2.60
C VAL A 279 -11.21 -11.23 1.31
N GLU A 280 -11.91 -11.45 0.20
CA GLU A 280 -11.35 -11.68 -1.13
C GLU A 280 -11.36 -10.41 -1.98
N THR A 281 -12.35 -9.53 -1.75
CA THR A 281 -12.47 -8.24 -2.43
C THR A 281 -12.55 -7.09 -1.44
N VAL A 282 -11.78 -6.03 -1.67
CA VAL A 282 -11.90 -4.75 -0.99
C VAL A 282 -12.27 -3.69 -2.02
N MET A 283 -13.33 -2.93 -1.77
CA MET A 283 -13.72 -1.79 -2.60
C MET A 283 -13.53 -0.49 -1.81
N ILE A 284 -12.77 0.45 -2.37
CA ILE A 284 -12.54 1.76 -1.80
C ILE A 284 -13.41 2.78 -2.53
N VAL A 285 -14.50 3.17 -1.91
CA VAL A 285 -15.42 4.19 -2.41
C VAL A 285 -15.16 5.54 -1.74
N ARG A 286 -14.51 5.53 -0.56
CA ARG A 286 -14.13 6.72 0.17
C ARG A 286 -12.79 7.30 -0.29
N PRO A 287 -12.75 8.45 -0.96
CA PRO A 287 -11.51 9.18 -1.21
C PRO A 287 -10.83 9.60 0.10
N THR A 288 -9.52 9.49 0.17
CA THR A 288 -8.74 9.95 1.32
C THR A 288 -7.37 10.46 0.88
N LYS A 289 -6.84 11.44 1.60
CA LYS A 289 -5.45 11.92 1.51
C LYS A 289 -4.56 11.26 2.57
N ASN A 290 -5.16 10.50 3.48
CA ASN A 290 -4.46 9.84 4.58
C ASN A 290 -3.98 8.45 4.14
N SER A 291 -2.69 8.31 3.89
CA SER A 291 -2.04 7.07 3.47
C SER A 291 -2.17 5.95 4.50
N SER A 292 -2.16 6.28 5.80
CA SER A 292 -2.37 5.31 6.87
C SER A 292 -3.78 4.70 6.79
N LEU A 293 -4.81 5.54 6.65
CA LEU A 293 -6.19 5.10 6.50
C LEU A 293 -6.37 4.22 5.25
N TYR A 294 -5.79 4.64 4.12
CA TYR A 294 -5.85 3.85 2.88
C TYR A 294 -5.19 2.48 3.05
N SER A 295 -3.98 2.45 3.63
CA SER A 295 -3.26 1.20 3.93
C SER A 295 -4.01 0.29 4.90
N GLN A 296 -4.71 0.85 5.88
CA GLN A 296 -5.54 0.08 6.81
C GLN A 296 -6.75 -0.54 6.11
N MET A 297 -7.45 0.22 5.26
CA MET A 297 -8.60 -0.29 4.48
C MET A 297 -8.18 -1.45 3.56
N VAL A 298 -7.14 -1.27 2.77
CA VAL A 298 -6.62 -2.33 1.87
C VAL A 298 -6.07 -3.51 2.67
N GLY A 299 -5.39 -3.23 3.79
CA GLY A 299 -4.80 -4.22 4.67
C GLY A 299 -5.79 -5.25 5.26
N ARG A 300 -7.10 -4.93 5.26
CA ARG A 300 -8.13 -5.89 5.67
C ARG A 300 -8.18 -7.11 4.75
N GLY A 301 -7.96 -6.91 3.46
CA GLY A 301 -7.98 -7.97 2.46
C GLY A 301 -6.63 -8.64 2.21
N LEU A 302 -5.54 -8.23 2.87
CA LEU A 302 -4.21 -8.78 2.56
C LEU A 302 -3.84 -10.03 3.34
N ARG A 303 -4.64 -10.44 4.32
CA ARG A 303 -4.36 -11.65 5.09
C ARG A 303 -4.47 -12.88 4.23
N LEU A 304 -3.56 -13.82 4.45
CA LEU A 304 -3.59 -15.11 3.77
C LEU A 304 -4.81 -15.93 4.21
N HIS A 305 -5.46 -16.57 3.26
CA HIS A 305 -6.53 -17.54 3.51
C HIS A 305 -6.39 -18.69 2.49
N PRO A 306 -6.66 -19.97 2.86
CA PRO A 306 -6.50 -21.09 1.95
C PRO A 306 -7.30 -20.96 0.64
N ASP A 307 -8.49 -20.37 0.72
CA ASP A 307 -9.39 -20.22 -0.42
C ASP A 307 -9.15 -18.93 -1.22
N LYS A 308 -8.10 -18.14 -0.87
CA LYS A 308 -7.81 -16.87 -1.50
C LYS A 308 -6.43 -16.86 -2.12
N GLU A 309 -6.36 -16.70 -3.43
CA GLU A 309 -5.12 -16.59 -4.18
C GLU A 309 -4.58 -15.13 -4.12
N LYS A 310 -5.42 -14.15 -4.39
CA LYS A 310 -5.08 -12.71 -4.42
C LYS A 310 -6.19 -11.87 -3.78
N LEU A 311 -5.86 -10.69 -3.33
CA LEU A 311 -6.84 -9.66 -3.01
C LEU A 311 -7.29 -8.97 -4.30
N ILE A 312 -8.57 -8.89 -4.55
CA ILE A 312 -9.14 -7.99 -5.56
C ILE A 312 -9.37 -6.63 -4.89
N LEU A 313 -8.63 -5.64 -5.32
CA LEU A 313 -8.78 -4.26 -4.87
C LEU A 313 -9.52 -3.46 -5.95
N ILE A 314 -10.75 -3.05 -5.68
CA ILE A 314 -11.52 -2.17 -6.57
C ILE A 314 -11.39 -0.76 -6.03
N ASP A 315 -10.55 0.06 -6.68
CA ASP A 315 -10.31 1.44 -6.31
C ASP A 315 -11.22 2.37 -7.12
N CYS A 316 -12.29 2.84 -6.50
CA CYS A 316 -13.22 3.78 -7.11
C CYS A 316 -12.76 5.25 -6.98
N CYS A 317 -11.61 5.51 -6.37
CA CYS A 317 -11.14 6.85 -6.03
C CYS A 317 -10.05 7.38 -6.98
N GLY A 318 -9.37 6.51 -7.68
CA GLY A 318 -8.12 6.83 -8.37
C GLY A 318 -8.23 7.45 -9.77
N VAL A 319 -9.43 7.71 -10.31
CA VAL A 319 -9.61 8.07 -11.74
C VAL A 319 -9.62 9.58 -11.99
N THR A 320 -9.76 10.42 -10.98
CA THR A 320 -10.05 11.85 -11.16
C THR A 320 -8.85 12.75 -11.43
N GLY A 321 -7.63 12.22 -11.60
CA GLY A 321 -6.43 13.02 -11.92
C GLY A 321 -6.03 14.06 -10.87
N LYS A 322 -6.58 14.01 -9.65
CA LYS A 322 -6.24 14.95 -8.58
C LYS A 322 -5.10 14.43 -7.72
N ALA A 323 -4.06 15.20 -7.69
CA ALA A 323 -2.72 14.95 -7.19
C ALA A 323 -2.57 14.59 -5.71
N SER A 324 -3.58 14.63 -4.90
CA SER A 324 -3.45 14.44 -3.44
C SER A 324 -4.25 13.27 -2.87
N LEU A 325 -4.79 12.39 -3.75
CA LEU A 325 -5.52 11.21 -3.32
C LEU A 325 -4.59 10.03 -3.07
N CYS A 326 -4.82 9.33 -1.95
CA CYS A 326 -4.22 8.01 -1.75
C CYS A 326 -4.89 7.01 -2.70
N THR A 327 -4.09 6.30 -3.44
CA THR A 327 -4.52 5.29 -4.42
C THR A 327 -3.65 4.05 -4.26
N ALA A 328 -3.95 2.99 -4.99
CA ALA A 328 -3.15 1.78 -4.96
C ALA A 328 -1.62 2.03 -5.14
N PRO A 329 -1.15 2.91 -6.04
CA PRO A 329 0.27 3.27 -6.13
C PRO A 329 0.87 3.83 -4.84
N SER A 330 0.11 4.62 -4.07
CA SER A 330 0.61 5.21 -2.82
C SER A 330 0.94 4.19 -1.72
N LEU A 331 0.37 2.97 -1.81
CA LEU A 331 0.71 1.87 -0.90
C LEU A 331 2.18 1.45 -0.99
N LEU A 332 2.84 1.74 -2.10
CA LEU A 332 4.24 1.40 -2.34
C LEU A 332 5.21 2.56 -2.08
N GLY A 333 4.70 3.65 -1.52
CA GLY A 333 5.50 4.85 -1.30
C GLY A 333 5.77 5.65 -2.58
N VAL A 334 5.00 5.43 -3.64
CA VAL A 334 5.05 6.28 -4.84
C VAL A 334 4.30 7.56 -4.56
N ASP A 335 5.03 8.67 -4.48
CA ASP A 335 4.47 10.01 -4.36
C ASP A 335 3.96 10.48 -5.72
N LEU A 336 2.64 10.38 -5.91
CA LEU A 336 1.99 10.86 -7.14
C LEU A 336 2.10 12.38 -7.32
N ASP A 337 2.37 13.14 -6.26
CA ASP A 337 2.55 14.59 -6.36
C ASP A 337 3.90 14.96 -6.96
N ALA A 338 4.89 14.07 -6.84
CA ALA A 338 6.18 14.19 -7.52
C ALA A 338 6.12 13.81 -9.01
N VAL A 339 4.98 13.25 -9.48
CA VAL A 339 4.79 12.82 -10.87
C VAL A 339 4.08 13.95 -11.63
N PRO A 340 4.60 14.41 -12.77
CA PRO A 340 3.95 15.40 -13.63
C PRO A 340 2.53 15.00 -14.00
N GLU A 341 1.61 15.96 -14.11
CA GLU A 341 0.18 15.73 -14.37
C GLU A 341 -0.06 14.95 -15.67
N SER A 342 0.76 15.22 -16.69
CA SER A 342 0.77 14.48 -17.96
C SER A 342 1.14 13.00 -17.82
N GLN A 343 1.76 12.62 -16.72
CA GLN A 343 2.22 11.24 -16.45
C GLN A 343 1.30 10.49 -15.49
N LYS A 344 0.47 11.19 -14.72
CA LYS A 344 -0.45 10.57 -13.75
C LYS A 344 -1.51 9.69 -14.40
N ALA A 345 -1.94 10.04 -15.61
CA ALA A 345 -2.88 9.23 -16.39
C ALA A 345 -2.27 7.89 -16.87
N PHE A 346 -0.97 7.72 -16.78
CA PHE A 346 -0.20 6.59 -17.33
C PHE A 346 0.28 5.60 -16.28
N ILE A 347 -0.06 5.80 -14.99
CA ILE A 347 0.31 4.89 -13.91
C ILE A 347 -0.67 3.71 -13.90
N GLU A 348 -0.65 2.93 -14.97
CA GLU A 348 -1.33 1.65 -15.10
C GLU A 348 -0.28 0.59 -15.42
N GLY A 349 0.09 -0.23 -14.46
CA GLY A 349 1.11 -1.27 -14.63
C GLY A 349 1.54 -1.88 -13.32
N ASP A 350 2.48 -2.80 -13.38
CA ASP A 350 3.05 -3.46 -12.23
C ASP A 350 3.64 -2.44 -11.25
N LEU A 351 3.04 -2.30 -10.08
CA LEU A 351 3.45 -1.29 -9.09
C LEU A 351 4.88 -1.49 -8.56
N PHE A 352 5.45 -2.68 -8.64
CA PHE A 352 6.86 -2.92 -8.31
C PHE A 352 7.82 -2.27 -9.29
N ASP A 353 7.39 -2.09 -10.54
CA ASP A 353 8.18 -1.43 -11.58
C ASP A 353 7.91 0.08 -11.65
N LEU A 354 6.99 0.63 -10.84
CA LEU A 354 6.53 2.01 -10.93
C LEU A 354 7.65 3.07 -10.88
N PRO A 355 8.68 3.01 -10.02
CA PRO A 355 9.77 3.97 -10.07
C PRO A 355 10.58 3.89 -11.37
N GLN A 356 10.64 2.71 -12.00
CA GLN A 356 11.25 2.52 -13.31
C GLN A 356 10.23 2.81 -14.44
N LEU A 357 8.96 2.46 -14.25
CA LEU A 357 7.87 2.72 -15.16
C LEU A 357 7.50 4.20 -15.27
N VAL A 358 7.47 4.95 -14.19
CA VAL A 358 7.22 6.40 -14.22
C VAL A 358 8.29 7.11 -15.07
N THR A 359 9.55 6.67 -14.99
CA THR A 359 10.60 7.17 -15.88
C THR A 359 10.53 6.62 -17.30
N GLN A 360 9.90 5.47 -17.53
CA GLN A 360 9.83 4.83 -18.85
C GLN A 360 8.53 5.09 -19.61
N TYR A 361 7.39 5.33 -18.93
CA TYR A 361 6.07 5.53 -19.53
C TYR A 361 5.63 6.99 -19.62
N ALA A 362 6.42 7.91 -19.08
CA ALA A 362 6.19 9.35 -19.28
C ALA A 362 5.86 9.73 -20.72
N ASP A 363 6.20 8.88 -21.67
CA ASP A 363 6.20 9.15 -23.07
C ASP A 363 5.33 8.22 -23.92
N CYS A 364 4.41 7.47 -23.32
CA CYS A 364 3.45 6.68 -24.09
C CYS A 364 2.28 7.53 -24.58
N PRO A 365 1.91 7.45 -25.86
CA PRO A 365 0.72 8.13 -26.38
C PRO A 365 -0.55 7.62 -25.69
N GLN A 366 -1.46 8.53 -25.33
CA GLN A 366 -2.75 8.20 -24.70
C GLN A 366 -3.58 7.15 -25.46
N SER A 367 -3.40 7.05 -26.78
CA SER A 367 -4.09 6.04 -27.61
C SER A 367 -3.68 4.60 -27.34
N TRP A 368 -2.59 4.36 -26.61
CA TRP A 368 -2.12 3.00 -26.28
C TRP A 368 -2.68 2.49 -24.96
N ILE A 369 -3.31 3.34 -24.18
CA ILE A 369 -3.74 3.10 -22.80
C ILE A 369 -5.23 2.77 -22.69
N GLN A 370 -6.01 2.98 -23.76
CA GLN A 370 -7.47 2.85 -23.73
C GLN A 370 -8.02 1.46 -23.37
N ASN A 371 -7.18 0.44 -23.19
CA ASN A 371 -7.64 -0.93 -22.98
C ASN A 371 -7.10 -1.66 -21.73
N VAL A 372 -6.27 -1.06 -20.89
CA VAL A 372 -5.76 -1.74 -19.70
C VAL A 372 -6.45 -1.19 -18.45
N LYS A 373 -7.59 -1.79 -18.10
CA LYS A 373 -8.31 -1.51 -16.84
C LYS A 373 -7.88 -2.42 -15.68
N ILE A 374 -6.99 -3.36 -15.92
CA ILE A 374 -6.57 -4.37 -14.94
C ILE A 374 -5.09 -4.17 -14.66
N VAL A 375 -4.77 -3.86 -13.42
CA VAL A 375 -3.40 -3.72 -12.95
C VAL A 375 -3.12 -4.85 -11.98
N ASP A 376 -2.29 -5.82 -12.40
CA ASP A 376 -1.70 -6.77 -11.48
C ASP A 376 -0.63 -6.02 -10.67
N LEU A 377 -1.00 -5.56 -9.48
CA LEU A 377 -0.13 -4.76 -8.63
C LEU A 377 1.13 -5.51 -8.19
N TRP A 378 1.10 -6.84 -8.28
CA TRP A 378 2.09 -7.69 -7.66
C TRP A 378 2.35 -8.99 -8.43
N ALA A 379 2.21 -9.00 -9.75
CA ALA A 379 2.77 -10.13 -10.48
C ALA A 379 4.15 -10.38 -9.90
N LYS A 380 4.40 -11.56 -9.35
CA LYS A 380 5.71 -11.90 -8.79
C LYS A 380 6.74 -11.55 -9.84
N ALA A 381 7.28 -10.34 -9.76
CA ALA A 381 8.45 -9.98 -10.50
C ALA A 381 9.51 -10.91 -9.94
N GLN A 382 9.82 -11.98 -10.65
CA GLN A 382 11.07 -12.67 -10.42
C GLN A 382 12.10 -11.58 -10.60
N SER A 383 12.65 -11.09 -9.47
CA SER A 383 13.62 -10.02 -9.47
C SER A 383 14.91 -10.58 -10.06
N TYR A 384 15.08 -10.39 -11.33
CA TYR A 384 16.37 -10.64 -11.97
C TYR A 384 17.21 -9.37 -11.93
N ASP A 385 18.50 -9.53 -11.68
CA ASP A 385 19.46 -8.45 -11.77
C ASP A 385 19.70 -8.10 -13.25
N THR A 386 19.30 -6.90 -13.65
CA THR A 386 19.51 -6.41 -15.01
C THR A 386 20.95 -5.95 -15.27
N HIS A 387 21.84 -6.00 -14.28
CA HIS A 387 23.22 -5.48 -14.36
C HIS A 387 23.31 -4.04 -14.90
N ASN A 388 22.31 -3.21 -14.56
CA ASN A 388 22.22 -1.84 -15.06
C ASN A 388 22.13 -1.73 -16.60
N LEU A 389 21.62 -2.77 -17.27
CA LEU A 389 21.34 -2.75 -18.70
C LEU A 389 20.05 -1.99 -19.01
N ASN A 390 20.09 -1.19 -20.07
CA ASN A 390 18.97 -0.34 -20.49
C ASN A 390 17.95 -1.14 -21.34
N PHE A 391 17.30 -2.12 -20.70
CA PHE A 391 16.20 -2.86 -21.30
C PHE A 391 14.90 -2.06 -21.33
N PHE A 392 14.08 -2.30 -22.35
CA PHE A 392 12.70 -1.84 -22.48
C PHE A 392 11.78 -3.05 -22.44
N LYS A 393 10.81 -3.05 -21.53
CA LYS A 393 9.75 -4.06 -21.51
C LYS A 393 8.69 -3.69 -22.54
N MET A 394 8.38 -4.60 -23.45
CA MET A 394 7.37 -4.42 -24.48
C MET A 394 5.98 -4.85 -23.98
N PRO A 395 4.89 -4.39 -24.62
CA PRO A 395 3.52 -4.77 -24.20
C PRO A 395 3.24 -6.29 -24.19
N ASN A 396 3.96 -7.06 -25.01
CA ASN A 396 3.89 -8.52 -25.04
C ASN A 396 4.78 -9.19 -23.98
N GLY A 397 5.43 -8.42 -23.10
CA GLY A 397 6.31 -8.91 -22.05
C GLY A 397 7.79 -9.10 -22.44
N ASP A 398 8.16 -8.94 -23.72
CA ASP A 398 9.54 -9.06 -24.16
C ASP A 398 10.40 -7.95 -23.55
N LEU A 399 11.67 -8.29 -23.24
CA LEU A 399 12.69 -7.29 -22.89
C LEU A 399 13.55 -7.00 -24.12
N VAL A 400 13.59 -5.73 -24.51
CA VAL A 400 14.32 -5.28 -25.69
C VAL A 400 15.42 -4.30 -25.29
N LEU A 401 16.63 -4.51 -25.76
CA LEU A 401 17.76 -3.61 -25.60
C LEU A 401 18.20 -3.11 -26.99
N SER A 402 18.31 -1.79 -27.15
CA SER A 402 18.70 -1.17 -28.42
C SER A 402 20.20 -1.05 -28.56
N LEU A 403 20.69 -1.25 -29.78
CA LEU A 403 22.07 -1.07 -30.19
C LEU A 403 22.18 -0.12 -31.40
N PRO A 404 23.36 0.40 -31.71
CA PRO A 404 23.56 1.21 -32.92
C PRO A 404 23.12 0.49 -34.19
N GLN A 405 22.89 1.25 -35.27
CA GLN A 405 22.49 0.73 -36.58
C GLN A 405 21.16 -0.04 -36.56
N ARG A 406 20.24 0.28 -35.63
CA ARG A 406 18.95 -0.38 -35.47
C ARG A 406 19.02 -1.86 -35.05
N ARG A 407 20.15 -2.32 -34.58
CA ARG A 407 20.27 -3.65 -33.99
C ARG A 407 19.57 -3.69 -32.64
N ARG A 408 19.09 -4.86 -32.26
CA ARG A 408 18.40 -5.09 -31.00
C ARG A 408 18.74 -6.43 -30.42
N ILE A 409 18.78 -6.50 -29.11
CA ILE A 409 18.75 -7.75 -28.35
C ILE A 409 17.31 -7.87 -27.83
N VAL A 410 16.70 -9.03 -28.06
CA VAL A 410 15.34 -9.34 -27.60
C VAL A 410 15.40 -10.58 -26.74
N LEU A 411 14.89 -10.48 -25.53
CA LEU A 411 14.58 -11.60 -24.65
C LEU A 411 13.07 -11.75 -24.65
N SER A 412 12.55 -12.92 -25.05
CA SER A 412 11.10 -13.15 -25.08
C SER A 412 10.48 -13.02 -23.69
N ALA A 413 9.18 -12.74 -23.64
CA ALA A 413 8.42 -12.79 -22.40
C ALA A 413 8.68 -14.12 -21.65
N GLN A 414 8.74 -14.05 -20.33
CA GLN A 414 8.94 -15.24 -19.51
C GLN A 414 7.75 -16.21 -19.66
N ASP A 415 8.05 -17.48 -19.72
CA ASP A 415 7.04 -18.53 -19.55
C ASP A 415 6.69 -18.73 -18.06
N GLU A 416 5.75 -19.62 -17.78
CA GLU A 416 5.32 -19.96 -16.42
C GLU A 416 6.44 -20.48 -15.50
N LEU A 417 7.55 -20.96 -16.09
CA LEU A 417 8.72 -21.46 -15.38
C LEU A 417 9.83 -20.41 -15.24
N GLY A 418 9.59 -19.18 -15.68
CA GLY A 418 10.56 -18.08 -15.60
C GLY A 418 11.66 -18.13 -16.68
N ASN A 419 11.49 -18.91 -17.74
CA ASN A 419 12.43 -18.99 -18.84
C ASN A 419 12.10 -17.98 -19.95
N THR A 420 13.12 -17.53 -20.64
CA THR A 420 13.04 -16.69 -21.85
C THR A 420 13.74 -17.38 -23.03
N VAL A 421 13.53 -16.85 -24.23
CA VAL A 421 14.28 -17.26 -25.41
C VAL A 421 15.21 -16.14 -25.83
N TRP A 422 16.51 -16.44 -25.93
CA TRP A 422 17.56 -15.57 -26.47
C TRP A 422 18.36 -16.30 -27.53
N ASN A 423 18.48 -15.69 -28.72
CA ASN A 423 19.17 -16.31 -29.89
C ASN A 423 18.65 -17.72 -30.22
N GLY A 424 17.34 -17.96 -30.07
CA GLY A 424 16.72 -19.26 -30.33
C GLY A 424 16.92 -20.32 -29.25
N VAL A 425 17.62 -20.00 -28.16
CA VAL A 425 17.85 -20.91 -27.03
C VAL A 425 16.93 -20.52 -25.86
N LYS A 426 16.20 -21.48 -25.32
CA LYS A 426 15.37 -21.32 -24.12
C LYS A 426 16.24 -21.50 -22.87
N MET A 427 16.20 -20.52 -21.96
CA MET A 427 16.98 -20.51 -20.72
C MET A 427 16.33 -19.67 -19.64
N PRO A 428 16.70 -19.80 -18.34
CA PRO A 428 16.25 -18.92 -17.28
C PRO A 428 16.55 -17.45 -17.61
N MET A 429 15.63 -16.53 -17.29
CA MET A 429 15.76 -15.09 -17.61
C MET A 429 17.07 -14.50 -17.08
N GLN A 430 17.49 -14.83 -15.84
CA GLN A 430 18.74 -14.33 -15.28
C GLN A 430 19.94 -14.78 -16.12
N SER A 431 19.98 -16.05 -16.55
CA SER A 431 21.07 -16.57 -17.39
C SER A 431 21.15 -15.86 -18.74
N ALA A 432 20.01 -15.51 -19.32
CA ALA A 432 19.94 -14.74 -20.56
C ALA A 432 20.48 -13.31 -20.35
N ILE A 433 20.07 -12.63 -19.27
CA ILE A 433 20.55 -11.29 -18.92
C ILE A 433 22.06 -11.29 -18.67
N ASP A 434 22.57 -12.26 -17.92
CA ASP A 434 24.01 -12.42 -17.67
C ASP A 434 24.80 -12.68 -18.97
N GLY A 435 24.18 -13.40 -19.90
CA GLY A 435 24.74 -13.63 -21.24
C GLY A 435 24.82 -12.36 -22.07
N VAL A 436 23.71 -11.59 -22.07
CA VAL A 436 23.64 -10.27 -22.72
C VAL A 436 24.67 -9.30 -22.13
N TYR A 437 24.77 -9.25 -20.80
CA TYR A 437 25.74 -8.41 -20.11
C TYR A 437 27.18 -8.71 -20.56
N ARG A 438 27.55 -9.98 -20.56
CA ARG A 438 28.88 -10.42 -21.03
C ARG A 438 29.13 -10.08 -22.50
N PHE A 439 28.14 -10.32 -23.37
CA PHE A 439 28.22 -9.99 -24.79
C PHE A 439 28.47 -8.49 -25.02
N LEU A 440 27.69 -7.62 -24.33
CA LEU A 440 27.82 -6.18 -24.49
C LEU A 440 29.17 -5.64 -24.02
N HIS A 441 29.70 -6.17 -22.94
CA HIS A 441 31.00 -5.79 -22.40
C HIS A 441 32.17 -6.27 -23.26
N LEU A 442 32.00 -7.36 -24.01
CA LEU A 442 33.05 -7.88 -24.91
C LEU A 442 33.00 -7.28 -26.31
N ALA A 443 31.79 -7.10 -26.87
CA ALA A 443 31.61 -6.78 -28.27
C ALA A 443 31.07 -5.37 -28.56
N GLU A 444 30.49 -4.66 -27.55
CA GLU A 444 29.73 -3.42 -27.76
C GLU A 444 30.15 -2.30 -26.80
N GLN A 445 31.38 -2.24 -26.35
CA GLN A 445 31.85 -1.23 -25.39
C GLN A 445 31.71 0.20 -25.88
N ASP A 446 31.97 0.45 -27.18
CA ASP A 446 31.84 1.79 -27.78
C ASP A 446 30.41 2.30 -27.81
N SER A 447 29.41 1.42 -27.69
CA SER A 447 27.99 1.75 -27.66
C SER A 447 27.38 1.81 -26.25
N ALA A 448 28.20 1.78 -25.21
CA ALA A 448 27.77 1.77 -23.82
C ALA A 448 26.85 2.95 -23.44
N TYR A 449 26.96 4.09 -24.14
CA TYR A 449 26.07 5.24 -23.94
C TYR A 449 24.58 4.95 -24.30
N ILE A 450 24.27 3.83 -24.96
CA ILE A 450 22.92 3.37 -25.28
C ILE A 450 22.45 2.26 -24.35
N TRP A 451 23.28 1.26 -24.09
CA TRP A 451 22.88 0.04 -23.40
C TRP A 451 23.19 0.02 -21.90
N ASP A 452 24.14 0.82 -21.41
CA ASP A 452 24.34 1.03 -19.97
C ASP A 452 23.35 2.09 -19.49
N LEU A 453 22.47 1.74 -18.57
CA LEU A 453 21.36 2.61 -18.12
C LEU A 453 21.85 3.95 -17.55
N THR A 454 22.97 3.96 -16.81
CA THR A 454 23.54 5.20 -16.24
C THR A 454 24.08 6.12 -17.32
N LYS A 455 24.80 5.55 -18.28
CA LYS A 455 25.35 6.33 -19.40
C LYS A 455 24.25 6.76 -20.36
N ALA A 456 23.26 5.89 -20.64
CA ALA A 456 22.11 6.19 -21.46
C ALA A 456 21.26 7.33 -20.88
N LYS A 457 21.01 7.34 -19.58
CA LYS A 457 20.33 8.46 -18.90
C LYS A 457 21.11 9.77 -19.08
N ARG A 458 22.41 9.75 -18.87
CA ARG A 458 23.26 10.96 -19.03
C ARG A 458 23.28 11.49 -20.46
N TRP A 459 23.41 10.61 -21.45
CA TRP A 459 23.36 10.96 -22.87
C TRP A 459 21.94 11.40 -23.28
N GLY A 460 20.93 10.77 -22.74
CA GLY A 460 19.53 10.92 -23.08
C GLY A 460 18.88 12.20 -22.58
N CYS A 461 19.49 12.93 -21.65
CA CYS A 461 18.95 14.22 -21.14
C CYS A 461 18.95 15.35 -22.18
N ALA A 462 19.73 15.25 -23.27
CA ALA A 462 19.72 16.23 -24.33
C ALA A 462 18.40 16.22 -25.12
N PRO A 463 17.94 17.34 -25.68
CA PRO A 463 16.74 17.41 -26.51
C PRO A 463 16.75 16.39 -27.66
N ALA A 464 15.60 15.84 -28.00
CA ALA A 464 15.46 14.90 -29.11
C ALA A 464 15.93 15.55 -30.43
N SER A 465 16.62 14.76 -31.27
CA SER A 465 17.11 15.22 -32.56
C SER A 465 15.95 15.47 -33.53
N ASP A 466 16.13 16.38 -34.47
CA ASP A 466 15.12 16.68 -35.50
C ASP A 466 14.71 15.42 -36.28
N LYS A 467 15.64 14.49 -36.50
CA LYS A 467 15.36 13.21 -37.15
C LYS A 467 14.42 12.34 -36.32
N GLN A 468 14.61 12.30 -35.01
CA GLN A 468 13.74 11.56 -34.10
C GLN A 468 12.35 12.19 -34.06
N LYS A 469 12.28 13.52 -33.89
CA LYS A 469 11.02 14.28 -33.87
C LYS A 469 10.24 14.10 -35.18
N ALA A 470 10.90 14.25 -36.32
CA ALA A 470 10.27 14.08 -37.64
C ALA A 470 9.74 12.66 -37.86
N TYR A 471 10.47 11.65 -37.38
CA TYR A 471 10.04 10.25 -37.47
C TYR A 471 8.82 9.96 -36.59
N ILE A 472 8.79 10.47 -35.38
CA ILE A 472 7.66 10.34 -34.45
C ILE A 472 6.41 11.01 -35.04
N LYS A 473 6.54 12.25 -35.56
CA LYS A 473 5.46 12.96 -36.26
C LYS A 473 4.93 12.16 -37.46
N ARG A 474 5.82 11.57 -38.27
CA ARG A 474 5.45 10.73 -39.43
C ARG A 474 4.65 9.49 -39.02
N LYS A 475 4.93 8.93 -37.84
CA LYS A 475 4.19 7.78 -37.30
C LYS A 475 2.87 8.17 -36.63
N LYS A 476 2.49 9.46 -36.67
CA LYS A 476 1.25 10.01 -36.07
C LYS A 476 1.10 9.71 -34.59
N VAL A 477 2.24 9.62 -33.87
CA VAL A 477 2.23 9.45 -32.42
C VAL A 477 1.82 10.78 -31.78
N LYS A 478 0.78 10.75 -30.94
CA LYS A 478 0.24 11.96 -30.28
C LYS A 478 1.09 12.30 -29.07
N VAL A 479 2.24 12.95 -29.30
CA VAL A 479 3.11 13.47 -28.25
C VAL A 479 3.61 14.86 -28.64
N ASP A 480 3.88 15.71 -27.67
CA ASP A 480 4.59 16.96 -27.90
C ASP A 480 6.07 16.63 -28.19
N THR A 481 6.44 16.67 -29.47
CA THR A 481 7.79 16.30 -29.90
C THR A 481 8.85 17.34 -29.53
N ASP A 482 8.45 18.55 -29.13
CA ASP A 482 9.40 19.63 -28.87
C ASP A 482 9.92 19.61 -27.42
N SER A 483 9.16 18.99 -26.52
CA SER A 483 9.57 18.75 -25.15
C SER A 483 10.36 17.44 -24.93
N LEU A 484 10.47 16.57 -25.95
CA LEU A 484 11.11 15.26 -25.80
C LEU A 484 12.63 15.34 -25.67
N THR A 485 13.17 14.53 -24.79
CA THR A 485 14.61 14.23 -24.71
C THR A 485 15.00 13.12 -25.72
N LYS A 486 16.30 12.95 -25.94
CA LYS A 486 16.82 11.88 -26.82
C LYS A 486 16.44 10.48 -26.35
N LEU A 487 16.49 10.24 -25.05
CA LEU A 487 16.14 8.95 -24.46
C LEU A 487 14.66 8.66 -24.66
N GLU A 488 13.79 9.61 -24.36
CA GLU A 488 12.35 9.51 -24.54
C GLU A 488 12.00 9.25 -26.00
N ALA A 489 12.53 10.05 -26.92
CA ALA A 489 12.29 9.84 -28.34
C ALA A 489 12.78 8.45 -28.80
N MET A 490 13.89 7.94 -28.27
CA MET A 490 14.38 6.60 -28.55
C MET A 490 13.41 5.53 -28.03
N GLN A 491 12.87 5.71 -26.84
CA GLN A 491 11.90 4.78 -26.23
C GLN A 491 10.62 4.70 -27.08
N ILE A 492 10.05 5.86 -27.47
CA ILE A 492 8.88 5.93 -28.34
C ILE A 492 9.17 5.21 -29.69
N LEU A 493 10.30 5.50 -30.29
CA LEU A 493 10.67 4.91 -31.59
C LEU A 493 10.85 3.40 -31.50
N ASN A 494 11.44 2.89 -30.40
CA ASN A 494 11.59 1.46 -30.19
C ASN A 494 10.25 0.74 -30.13
N ARG A 495 9.25 1.31 -29.45
CA ARG A 495 7.90 0.74 -29.40
C ARG A 495 7.17 0.81 -30.73
N VAL A 496 7.23 1.96 -31.41
CA VAL A 496 6.55 2.16 -32.71
C VAL A 496 7.14 1.27 -33.81
N MET A 497 8.42 0.94 -33.73
CA MET A 497 9.11 0.09 -34.72
C MET A 497 9.17 -1.38 -34.33
N TYR A 498 8.76 -1.71 -33.11
CA TYR A 498 8.70 -3.10 -32.67
C TYR A 498 7.53 -3.80 -33.39
N ARG A 499 7.87 -4.82 -34.17
CA ARG A 499 6.94 -5.82 -34.69
C ARG A 499 7.46 -7.16 -34.16
N PRO A 500 6.63 -7.89 -33.38
CA PRO A 500 7.00 -9.21 -32.86
C PRO A 500 7.28 -10.20 -33.98
#